data_1654cb0c1db525e1e6c7b33ffe36df61
#
_entry.id   1654cb0c1db525e1e6c7b33ffe36df61
#
_cell.length_a   1.000
_cell.length_b   1.000
_cell.length_c   1.000
_cell.angle_alpha   90.00
_cell.angle_beta   90.00
_cell.angle_gamma   90.00
#
_symmetry.space_group_name_H-M   'P 1'
#
loop_
_entity.id
_entity.type
_entity.pdbx_description
1 polymer ?
#
loop_
_entity_poly.entity_id
_entity_poly.type
_entity_poly.pdbx_seq_one_letter_code
_entity_poly.pdbx_strand_id
1 'polypeptide(L)'
;MNMEQLYQERLTRYVTALRNEKPDKIPIRPFVAEFTAQYAGLTCQQVAHDYTLAFEAAVKCAREFDWDAVVANMVYVWTGLTQAAGLRYYGIPGIGIPPTVGFNYIEPPEDQAFMRA
;
A
#
# COMPACT_ATOMS: atom_id res chain seq x y z
N MET A 1 -23.38 2.63 15.26
CA MET A 1 -23.18 3.47 14.05
C MET A 1 -23.22 2.55 12.85
N ASN A 2 -23.98 2.88 11.83
CA ASN A 2 -23.97 2.08 10.63
C ASN A 2 -22.75 2.47 9.74
N MET A 3 -22.38 1.61 8.82
CA MET A 3 -21.17 1.83 7.99
C MET A 3 -21.32 3.04 7.06
N GLU A 4 -22.53 3.34 6.60
CA GLU A 4 -22.80 4.51 5.76
C GLU A 4 -22.55 5.82 6.53
N GLN A 5 -23.03 5.92 7.76
CA GLN A 5 -22.77 7.10 8.60
C GLN A 5 -21.27 7.28 8.86
N LEU A 6 -20.58 6.21 9.19
CA LEU A 6 -19.14 6.25 9.40
C LEU A 6 -18.39 6.70 8.13
N TYR A 7 -18.80 6.21 6.99
CA TYR A 7 -18.22 6.64 5.70
C TYR A 7 -18.44 8.13 5.46
N GLN A 8 -19.66 8.63 5.67
CA GLN A 8 -19.99 10.05 5.46
C GLN A 8 -19.22 10.96 6.43
N GLU A 9 -19.08 10.57 7.69
CA GLU A 9 -18.27 11.32 8.66
C GLU A 9 -16.81 11.42 8.23
N ARG A 10 -16.21 10.29 7.84
CA ARG A 10 -14.81 10.23 7.41
C ARG A 10 -14.58 10.99 6.11
N LEU A 11 -15.49 10.85 5.15
CA LEU A 11 -15.44 11.57 3.88
C LEU A 11 -15.54 13.08 4.12
N THR A 12 -16.51 13.53 4.93
CA THR A 12 -16.68 14.95 5.27
C THR A 12 -15.41 15.51 5.93
N ARG A 13 -14.87 14.79 6.90
CA ARG A 13 -13.61 15.18 7.57
C ARG A 13 -12.46 15.34 6.59
N TYR A 14 -12.30 14.36 5.70
CA TYR A 14 -11.23 14.36 4.71
C TYR A 14 -11.39 15.50 3.69
N VAL A 15 -12.59 15.70 3.15
CA VAL A 15 -12.90 16.76 2.19
C VAL A 15 -12.74 18.15 2.82
N THR A 16 -13.18 18.33 4.06
CA THR A 16 -13.00 19.61 4.81
C THR A 16 -11.51 19.93 4.92
N ALA A 17 -10.68 18.97 5.28
CA ALA A 17 -9.23 19.18 5.35
C ALA A 17 -8.62 19.50 3.99
N LEU A 18 -9.05 18.81 2.91
CA LEU A 18 -8.58 19.09 1.54
C LEU A 18 -8.95 20.50 1.05
N ARG A 19 -10.05 21.05 1.53
CA ARG A 19 -10.47 22.44 1.24
C ARG A 19 -9.75 23.48 2.08
N ASN A 20 -8.76 23.05 2.89
CA ASN A 20 -8.05 23.92 3.81
C ASN A 20 -8.96 24.56 4.87
N GLU A 21 -10.04 23.89 5.21
CA GLU A 21 -10.96 24.23 6.29
C GLU A 21 -10.64 23.36 7.52
N LYS A 22 -11.11 23.78 8.68
CA LYS A 22 -10.85 23.05 9.93
C LYS A 22 -11.85 21.89 10.10
N PRO A 23 -11.42 20.64 9.99
CA PRO A 23 -12.27 19.49 10.29
C PRO A 23 -12.50 19.31 11.79
N ASP A 24 -13.39 18.40 12.17
CA ASP A 24 -13.64 18.00 13.56
C ASP A 24 -12.39 17.44 14.25
N LYS A 25 -11.62 16.66 13.53
CA LYS A 25 -10.30 16.15 13.92
C LYS A 25 -9.41 15.96 12.68
N ILE A 26 -8.11 15.80 12.89
CA ILE A 26 -7.17 15.57 11.79
C ILE A 26 -7.49 14.24 11.11
N PRO A 27 -7.76 14.21 9.80
CA PRO A 27 -7.98 12.95 9.08
C PRO A 27 -6.68 12.14 9.00
N ILE A 28 -6.79 10.84 9.21
CA ILE A 28 -5.68 9.90 9.14
C ILE A 28 -5.87 9.00 7.93
N ARG A 29 -4.99 9.14 6.95
CA ARG A 29 -4.92 8.32 5.74
C ARG A 29 -3.47 7.89 5.51
N PRO A 30 -3.01 6.83 6.17
CA PRO A 30 -1.63 6.40 6.04
C PRO A 30 -1.38 5.63 4.74
N PHE A 31 -0.13 5.71 4.27
CA PHE A 31 0.44 4.82 3.28
C PHE A 31 1.53 4.01 3.99
N VAL A 32 1.26 2.74 4.27
CA VAL A 32 2.07 1.93 5.18
C VAL A 32 2.68 0.68 4.51
N ALA A 33 2.64 0.65 3.20
CA ALA A 33 3.21 -0.44 2.40
C ALA A 33 2.86 -1.84 2.96
N GLU A 34 3.84 -2.71 3.11
CA GLU A 34 3.63 -4.09 3.58
C GLU A 34 3.44 -4.22 5.11
N PHE A 35 3.40 -3.13 5.85
CA PHE A 35 3.01 -3.18 7.26
C PHE A 35 1.65 -3.88 7.45
N THR A 36 0.70 -3.63 6.52
CA THR A 36 -0.61 -4.26 6.57
C THR A 36 -0.53 -5.77 6.50
N ALA A 37 0.36 -6.33 5.69
CA ALA A 37 0.62 -7.76 5.61
C ALA A 37 1.07 -8.31 6.96
N GLN A 38 2.11 -7.72 7.51
CA GLN A 38 2.70 -8.14 8.76
C GLN A 38 1.69 -8.08 9.91
N TYR A 39 0.92 -7.00 9.99
CA TYR A 39 -0.13 -6.84 10.99
C TYR A 39 -1.27 -7.86 10.84
N ALA A 40 -1.62 -8.23 9.62
CA ALA A 40 -2.64 -9.24 9.34
C ALA A 40 -2.13 -10.69 9.50
N GLY A 41 -0.86 -10.90 9.84
CA GLY A 41 -0.25 -12.22 9.95
C GLY A 41 0.04 -12.88 8.61
N LEU A 42 0.17 -12.09 7.55
CA LEU A 42 0.51 -12.53 6.20
C LEU A 42 1.98 -12.22 5.88
N THR A 43 2.52 -12.91 4.89
CA THR A 43 3.85 -12.57 4.35
C THR A 43 3.74 -11.40 3.35
N CYS A 44 4.84 -10.69 3.14
CA CYS A 44 4.90 -9.67 2.10
C CYS A 44 4.61 -10.26 0.71
N GLN A 45 5.05 -11.49 0.46
CA GLN A 45 4.78 -12.21 -0.79
C GLN A 45 3.28 -12.44 -1.01
N GLN A 46 2.54 -12.85 0.01
CA GLN A 46 1.11 -13.10 -0.12
C GLN A 46 0.36 -11.85 -0.57
N VAL A 47 0.60 -10.71 0.06
CA VAL A 47 -0.06 -9.46 -0.33
C VAL A 47 0.50 -8.85 -1.63
N ALA A 48 1.73 -9.18 -2.00
CA ALA A 48 2.33 -8.72 -3.24
C ALA A 48 1.83 -9.48 -4.47
N HIS A 49 1.30 -10.69 -4.31
CA HIS A 49 0.84 -11.55 -5.39
C HIS A 49 -0.68 -11.74 -5.44
N ASP A 50 -1.40 -11.32 -4.40
CA ASP A 50 -2.84 -11.47 -4.29
C ASP A 50 -3.47 -10.16 -3.82
N TYR A 51 -4.18 -9.49 -4.74
CA TYR A 51 -4.83 -8.21 -4.44
C TYR A 51 -5.96 -8.36 -3.40
N THR A 52 -6.64 -9.50 -3.34
CA THR A 52 -7.69 -9.74 -2.36
C THR A 52 -7.11 -9.73 -0.95
N LEU A 53 -6.03 -10.47 -0.73
CA LEU A 53 -5.32 -10.47 0.55
C LEU A 53 -4.75 -9.09 0.89
N ALA A 54 -4.25 -8.34 -0.11
CA ALA A 54 -3.76 -6.99 0.09
C ALA A 54 -4.87 -6.04 0.59
N PHE A 55 -6.06 -6.10 -0.01
CA PHE A 55 -7.20 -5.30 0.41
C PHE A 55 -7.75 -5.73 1.76
N GLU A 56 -7.88 -7.01 2.03
CA GLU A 56 -8.33 -7.53 3.33
C GLU A 56 -7.40 -7.09 4.46
N ALA A 57 -6.09 -7.18 4.26
CA ALA A 57 -5.10 -6.70 5.22
C ALA A 57 -5.22 -5.19 5.47
N ALA A 58 -5.40 -4.40 4.41
CA ALA A 58 -5.58 -2.95 4.51
C ALA A 58 -6.87 -2.59 5.27
N VAL A 59 -7.99 -3.26 4.97
CA VAL A 59 -9.27 -3.04 5.65
C VAL A 59 -9.19 -3.43 7.13
N LYS A 60 -8.50 -4.54 7.45
CA LYS A 60 -8.25 -4.95 8.83
C LYS A 60 -7.53 -3.86 9.61
N CYS A 61 -6.44 -3.33 9.07
CA CYS A 61 -5.70 -2.23 9.70
C CYS A 61 -6.56 -0.97 9.87
N ALA A 62 -7.25 -0.54 8.81
CA ALA A 62 -8.10 0.65 8.85
C ALA A 62 -9.17 0.56 9.93
N ARG A 63 -9.75 -0.63 10.10
CA ARG A 63 -10.78 -0.88 11.11
C ARG A 63 -10.21 -0.89 12.53
N GLU A 64 -9.10 -1.57 12.75
CA GLU A 64 -8.53 -1.77 14.08
C GLU A 64 -7.78 -0.54 14.60
N PHE A 65 -7.20 0.26 13.70
CA PHE A 65 -6.56 1.54 14.02
C PHE A 65 -7.48 2.76 13.89
N ASP A 66 -8.75 2.56 13.54
CA ASP A 66 -9.73 3.63 13.32
C ASP A 66 -9.26 4.71 12.35
N TRP A 67 -8.59 4.32 11.28
CA TRP A 67 -8.15 5.24 10.23
C TRP A 67 -9.34 5.75 9.41
N ASP A 68 -9.28 6.99 8.98
CA ASP A 68 -10.33 7.58 8.14
C ASP A 68 -10.33 7.01 6.73
N ALA A 69 -9.16 6.68 6.22
CA ALA A 69 -8.95 5.98 4.96
C ALA A 69 -7.63 5.20 5.01
N VAL A 70 -7.43 4.34 4.05
CA VAL A 70 -6.17 3.61 3.87
C VAL A 70 -5.82 3.57 2.39
N VAL A 71 -4.54 3.70 2.09
CA VAL A 71 -4.02 3.40 0.76
C VAL A 71 -3.66 1.92 0.73
N ALA A 72 -4.37 1.16 -0.10
CA ALA A 72 -4.06 -0.25 -0.27
C ALA A 72 -2.64 -0.41 -0.82
N ASN A 73 -1.95 -1.46 -0.37
CA ASN A 73 -0.67 -1.81 -0.94
C ASN A 73 -0.85 -2.24 -2.40
N MET A 74 -0.26 -1.52 -3.33
CA MET A 74 -0.37 -1.74 -4.76
C MET A 74 0.79 -2.57 -5.34
N VAL A 75 1.56 -3.23 -4.50
CA VAL A 75 2.74 -4.03 -4.97
C VAL A 75 2.32 -5.14 -5.93
N TYR A 76 1.12 -5.68 -5.80
CA TYR A 76 0.57 -6.65 -6.77
C TYR A 76 0.55 -6.11 -8.22
N VAL A 77 0.43 -4.81 -8.43
CA VAL A 77 0.53 -4.18 -9.77
C VAL A 77 1.95 -4.31 -10.30
N TRP A 78 2.95 -4.00 -9.48
CA TRP A 78 4.36 -4.13 -9.83
C TRP A 78 4.78 -5.59 -10.03
N THR A 79 4.20 -6.50 -9.25
CA THR A 79 4.36 -7.94 -9.44
C THR A 79 3.92 -8.36 -10.85
N GLY A 80 2.72 -7.97 -11.27
CA GLY A 80 2.21 -8.24 -12.60
C GLY A 80 3.08 -7.65 -13.72
N LEU A 81 3.51 -6.39 -13.56
CA LEU A 81 4.40 -5.72 -14.52
C LEU A 81 5.76 -6.40 -14.59
N THR A 82 6.33 -6.79 -13.45
CA THR A 82 7.62 -7.49 -13.39
C THR A 82 7.55 -8.83 -14.10
N GLN A 83 6.49 -9.59 -13.88
CA GLN A 83 6.28 -10.87 -14.55
C GLN A 83 6.05 -10.72 -16.07
N ALA A 84 5.24 -9.73 -16.46
CA ALA A 84 4.89 -9.54 -17.86
C ALA A 84 6.02 -8.91 -18.70
N ALA A 85 6.77 -7.96 -18.12
CA ALA A 85 7.77 -7.17 -18.84
C ALA A 85 9.22 -7.52 -18.48
N GLY A 86 9.45 -8.44 -17.54
CA GLY A 86 10.78 -8.85 -17.12
C GLY A 86 11.58 -7.72 -16.48
N LEU A 87 10.95 -6.87 -15.68
CA LEU A 87 11.61 -5.76 -15.00
C LEU A 87 12.66 -6.27 -14.00
N ARG A 88 13.90 -5.78 -14.10
CA ARG A 88 15.02 -6.32 -13.34
C ARG A 88 15.29 -5.59 -12.03
N TYR A 89 14.85 -4.34 -11.93
CA TYR A 89 15.27 -3.43 -10.85
C TYR A 89 14.18 -3.22 -9.79
N TYR A 90 13.15 -4.04 -9.82
CA TYR A 90 12.15 -4.09 -8.77
C TYR A 90 12.32 -5.36 -7.93
N GLY A 91 12.59 -5.17 -6.64
CA GLY A 91 12.59 -6.26 -5.67
C GLY A 91 11.17 -6.56 -5.22
N ILE A 92 10.57 -7.59 -5.82
CA ILE A 92 9.22 -8.05 -5.45
C ILE A 92 9.36 -9.21 -4.46
N PRO A 93 8.63 -9.18 -3.32
CA PRO A 93 8.63 -10.33 -2.40
C PRO A 93 8.30 -11.64 -3.12
N GLY A 94 9.21 -12.61 -3.05
CA GLY A 94 9.14 -13.88 -3.78
C GLY A 94 9.68 -13.85 -5.21
N ILE A 95 10.07 -12.67 -5.74
CA ILE A 95 10.74 -12.51 -7.03
C ILE A 95 11.98 -11.63 -6.83
N GLY A 96 13.15 -12.23 -6.79
CA GLY A 96 14.42 -11.53 -6.60
C GLY A 96 14.75 -11.15 -5.16
N ILE A 97 13.76 -11.15 -4.26
CA ILE A 97 13.94 -10.93 -2.82
C ILE A 97 13.13 -11.96 -2.00
N PRO A 98 13.49 -12.18 -0.72
CA PRO A 98 12.78 -13.14 0.13
C PRO A 98 11.30 -12.80 0.33
N PRO A 99 10.45 -13.80 0.60
CA PRO A 99 9.01 -13.63 0.80
C PRO A 99 8.61 -12.69 1.95
N THR A 100 9.48 -12.52 2.91
CA THR A 100 9.25 -11.71 4.12
C THR A 100 9.80 -10.30 4.03
N VAL A 101 10.50 -9.98 2.94
CA VAL A 101 11.06 -8.65 2.69
C VAL A 101 10.09 -7.83 1.87
N GLY A 102 9.89 -6.57 2.25
CA GLY A 102 9.01 -5.66 1.52
C GLY A 102 9.57 -5.25 0.17
N PHE A 103 8.67 -4.77 -0.70
CA PHE A 103 9.04 -4.23 -2.01
C PHE A 103 10.12 -3.16 -1.91
N ASN A 104 11.10 -3.23 -2.79
CA ASN A 104 12.14 -2.20 -2.90
C ASN A 104 12.62 -2.04 -4.34
N TYR A 105 13.43 -1.00 -4.55
CA TYR A 105 14.19 -0.83 -5.78
C TYR A 105 15.56 -1.48 -5.63
N ILE A 106 16.00 -2.11 -6.72
CA ILE A 106 17.38 -2.57 -6.89
C ILE A 106 18.04 -1.56 -7.83
N GLU A 107 18.96 -0.77 -7.30
CA GLU A 107 19.64 0.25 -8.11
C GLU A 107 20.48 -0.42 -9.21
N PRO A 108 20.24 -0.07 -10.49
CA PRO A 108 21.03 -0.65 -11.58
C PRO A 108 22.47 -0.14 -11.53
N PRO A 109 23.44 -0.94 -12.03
CA PRO A 109 24.78 -0.44 -12.31
C PRO A 109 24.73 0.80 -13.22
N GLU A 110 25.67 1.71 -13.07
CA GLU A 110 25.69 3.00 -13.80
C GLU A 110 25.62 2.83 -15.31
N ASP A 111 26.29 1.81 -15.85
CA ASP A 111 26.28 1.47 -17.28
C ASP A 111 24.95 0.92 -17.79
N GLN A 112 24.05 0.52 -16.89
CA GLN A 112 22.74 -0.03 -17.19
C GLN A 112 21.58 0.89 -16.78
N ALA A 113 21.88 2.08 -16.27
CA ALA A 113 20.87 3.05 -15.90
C ALA A 113 20.11 3.56 -17.15
N PHE A 114 18.80 3.81 -16.98
CA PHE A 114 17.97 4.34 -18.07
C PHE A 114 18.33 5.78 -18.43
N MET A 115 18.76 6.56 -17.45
CA MET A 115 19.26 7.91 -17.64
C MET A 115 20.75 7.94 -17.25
N ARG A 116 21.56 8.47 -18.14
CA ARG A 116 22.99 8.72 -17.89
C ARG A 116 23.19 10.21 -17.70
N ALA A 117 24.07 10.56 -16.80
CA ALA A 117 24.49 11.94 -16.61
C ALA A 117 25.25 12.47 -17.85
#